data_9cb6efe6b370793b556a30b9180c51f5
#
_entry.id   9cb6efe6b370793b556a30b9180c51f5
#
_cell.length_a   1.000
_cell.length_b   1.000
_cell.length_c   1.000
_cell.angle_alpha   90.00
_cell.angle_beta   90.00
_cell.angle_gamma   90.00
#
_symmetry.space_group_name_H-M   'P 1'
#
loop_
_entity.id
_entity.type
_entity.pdbx_description
1 polymer ?
#
loop_
_entity_poly.entity_id
_entity_poly.type
_entity_poly.pdbx_seq_one_letter_code
_entity_poly.pdbx_strand_id
1 'polypeptide(L)'
;MDLKVKLPKEKAFYFFSSIGNYTGESAASIEDFLNKIERIDVKSIEFHFYRGDFEKWLAETIGDKELAEKIGKLKSQNLTGESLRYQLHKIVSKKLEALRLER
;
A
#
# COMPACT_ATOMS: atom_id res chain seq x y z
N MET A 1 0.73 -9.47 13.92
CA MET A 1 1.30 -9.79 12.59
C MET A 1 2.81 -9.75 12.63
N ASP A 2 3.42 -10.73 11.99
CA ASP A 2 4.89 -10.74 11.86
C ASP A 2 5.26 -9.95 10.61
N LEU A 3 6.01 -8.85 10.80
CA LEU A 3 6.40 -7.94 9.71
C LEU A 3 7.35 -8.60 8.71
N LYS A 4 8.00 -9.66 9.10
CA LYS A 4 9.00 -10.35 8.25
C LYS A 4 8.42 -11.52 7.46
N VAL A 5 7.20 -11.93 7.76
CA VAL A 5 6.56 -13.03 7.03
C VAL A 5 6.14 -12.52 5.66
N LYS A 6 6.61 -13.20 4.61
CA LYS A 6 6.26 -12.86 3.24
C LYS A 6 5.10 -13.70 2.76
N LEU A 7 4.19 -13.06 2.05
CA LEU A 7 3.04 -13.72 1.44
C LEU A 7 3.48 -14.54 0.23
N PRO A 8 2.74 -15.62 -0.08
CA PRO A 8 2.97 -16.33 -1.33
C PRO A 8 2.64 -15.44 -2.54
N LYS A 9 3.16 -15.81 -3.70
CA LYS A 9 3.02 -15.01 -4.92
C LYS A 9 1.58 -14.64 -5.26
N GLU A 10 0.65 -15.55 -5.06
CA GLU A 10 -0.76 -15.34 -5.40
C GLU A 10 -1.45 -14.34 -4.47
N LYS A 11 -0.82 -13.97 -3.35
CA LYS A 11 -1.37 -13.01 -2.39
C LYS A 11 -0.60 -11.70 -2.33
N ALA A 12 0.51 -11.60 -3.05
CA ALA A 12 1.28 -10.37 -3.12
C ALA A 12 0.51 -9.28 -3.84
N PHE A 13 0.87 -8.03 -3.58
CA PHE A 13 0.31 -6.90 -4.31
C PHE A 13 1.16 -6.64 -5.55
N TYR A 14 0.54 -6.61 -6.72
CA TYR A 14 1.21 -6.36 -7.98
C TYR A 14 0.90 -4.95 -8.47
N PHE A 15 1.95 -4.17 -8.72
CA PHE A 15 1.81 -2.78 -9.10
C PHE A 15 1.68 -2.62 -10.61
N PHE A 16 0.53 -2.07 -11.05
CA PHE A 16 0.26 -1.77 -12.45
C PHE A 16 0.18 -0.26 -12.61
N SER A 17 0.55 0.27 -13.77
CA SER A 17 0.40 1.70 -14.06
C SER A 17 -0.92 1.99 -14.78
N SER A 18 -1.54 0.95 -15.37
CA SER A 18 -2.85 0.99 -15.99
C SER A 18 -3.29 -0.45 -16.20
N ILE A 19 -4.51 -0.66 -16.68
CA ILE A 19 -5.02 -2.01 -16.95
C ILE A 19 -4.09 -2.69 -17.96
N GLY A 20 -3.57 -3.86 -17.56
CA GLY A 20 -2.68 -4.64 -18.41
C GLY A 20 -1.22 -4.21 -18.41
N ASN A 21 -0.87 -3.10 -17.75
CA ASN A 21 0.49 -2.58 -17.74
C ASN A 21 1.17 -2.84 -16.39
N TYR A 22 1.69 -4.07 -16.24
CA TYR A 22 2.42 -4.45 -15.05
C TYR A 22 3.78 -3.75 -15.02
N THR A 23 4.12 -3.15 -13.86
CA THR A 23 5.38 -2.42 -13.70
C THR A 23 6.59 -3.32 -13.47
N GLY A 24 6.37 -4.61 -13.16
CA GLY A 24 7.43 -5.50 -12.74
C GLY A 24 7.69 -5.50 -11.24
N GLU A 25 6.98 -4.65 -10.49
CA GLU A 25 7.17 -4.53 -9.04
C GLU A 25 5.99 -5.13 -8.28
N SER A 26 6.28 -5.80 -7.17
CA SER A 26 5.25 -6.38 -6.32
C SER A 26 5.67 -6.26 -4.86
N ALA A 27 4.72 -6.44 -3.96
CA ALA A 27 4.96 -6.39 -2.52
C ALA A 27 4.38 -7.63 -1.86
N ALA A 28 5.21 -8.35 -1.13
CA ALA A 28 4.81 -9.60 -0.46
C ALA A 28 4.62 -9.43 1.05
N SER A 29 4.71 -8.22 1.56
CA SER A 29 4.50 -7.91 2.98
C SER A 29 4.18 -6.43 3.10
N ILE A 30 3.71 -6.01 4.29
CA ILE A 30 3.42 -4.61 4.51
C ILE A 30 4.71 -3.77 4.49
N GLU A 31 5.80 -4.32 4.99
CA GLU A 31 7.11 -3.64 4.95
C GLU A 31 7.57 -3.46 3.50
N ASP A 32 7.44 -4.52 2.69
CA ASP A 32 7.79 -4.46 1.28
C ASP A 32 6.90 -3.47 0.52
N PHE A 33 5.63 -3.42 0.89
CA PHE A 33 4.68 -2.45 0.33
C PHE A 33 5.14 -1.01 0.56
N LEU A 34 5.57 -0.70 1.80
CA LEU A 34 6.07 0.62 2.13
C LEU A 34 7.30 0.97 1.29
N ASN A 35 8.24 0.01 1.15
CA ASN A 35 9.44 0.21 0.34
C ASN A 35 9.09 0.50 -1.12
N LYS A 36 8.09 -0.19 -1.66
CA LYS A 36 7.66 0.03 -3.05
C LYS A 36 6.98 1.39 -3.21
N ILE A 37 6.16 1.80 -2.25
CA ILE A 37 5.46 3.09 -2.29
C ILE A 37 6.48 4.25 -2.37
N GLU A 38 7.64 4.11 -1.75
CA GLU A 38 8.67 5.16 -1.79
C GLU A 38 9.18 5.47 -3.19
N ARG A 39 9.17 4.50 -4.09
CA ARG A 39 9.87 4.64 -5.37
C ARG A 39 9.08 4.29 -6.63
N ILE A 40 7.93 3.65 -6.50
CA ILE A 40 7.12 3.29 -7.67
C ILE A 40 6.62 4.56 -8.37
N ASP A 41 6.42 4.49 -9.68
CA ASP A 41 5.88 5.62 -10.44
C ASP A 41 4.54 6.07 -9.84
N VAL A 42 4.36 7.38 -9.69
CA VAL A 42 3.13 7.94 -9.13
C VAL A 42 1.89 7.52 -9.92
N LYS A 43 2.03 7.23 -11.20
CA LYS A 43 0.91 6.72 -12.01
C LYS A 43 0.37 5.42 -11.45
N SER A 44 1.26 4.54 -10.99
CA SER A 44 0.85 3.28 -10.37
C SER A 44 0.15 3.53 -9.04
N ILE A 45 0.67 4.46 -8.25
CA ILE A 45 0.05 4.82 -6.97
C ILE A 45 -1.36 5.35 -7.20
N GLU A 46 -1.53 6.30 -8.12
CA GLU A 46 -2.84 6.88 -8.44
C GLU A 46 -3.80 5.83 -8.98
N PHE A 47 -3.31 4.98 -9.88
CA PHE A 47 -4.13 3.93 -10.48
C PHE A 47 -4.76 3.03 -9.41
N HIS A 48 -3.94 2.50 -8.51
CA HIS A 48 -4.43 1.58 -7.49
C HIS A 48 -5.21 2.27 -6.37
N PHE A 49 -4.75 3.46 -5.96
CA PHE A 49 -5.40 4.17 -4.87
C PHE A 49 -6.86 4.49 -5.19
N TYR A 50 -7.12 5.07 -6.36
CA TYR A 50 -8.47 5.49 -6.71
C TYR A 50 -9.38 4.34 -7.11
N ARG A 51 -8.83 3.17 -7.42
CA ARG A 51 -9.62 1.95 -7.62
C ARG A 51 -9.96 1.26 -6.30
N GLY A 52 -9.32 1.67 -5.20
CA GLY A 52 -9.52 1.00 -3.92
C GLY A 52 -8.72 -0.28 -3.77
N ASP A 53 -7.75 -0.53 -4.65
CA ASP A 53 -6.95 -1.75 -4.63
C ASP A 53 -6.07 -1.84 -3.37
N PHE A 54 -5.50 -0.73 -2.91
CA PHE A 54 -4.69 -0.72 -1.69
C PHE A 54 -5.53 -1.06 -0.47
N GLU A 55 -6.70 -0.42 -0.36
CA GLU A 55 -7.62 -0.68 0.76
C GLU A 55 -8.02 -2.15 0.80
N LYS A 56 -8.38 -2.69 -0.35
CA LYS A 56 -8.83 -4.07 -0.44
C LYS A 56 -7.73 -5.03 -0.01
N TRP A 57 -6.53 -4.86 -0.53
CA TRP A 57 -5.41 -5.74 -0.20
C TRP A 57 -5.05 -5.65 1.29
N LEU A 58 -5.01 -4.45 1.83
CA LEU A 58 -4.71 -4.26 3.24
C LEU A 58 -5.78 -4.85 4.16
N ALA A 59 -7.06 -4.69 3.80
CA ALA A 59 -8.15 -5.21 4.62
C ALA A 59 -8.29 -6.73 4.51
N GLU A 60 -8.22 -7.26 3.29
CA GLU A 60 -8.54 -8.67 3.03
C GLU A 60 -7.34 -9.60 3.08
N THR A 61 -6.21 -9.18 2.57
CA THR A 61 -5.01 -10.03 2.50
C THR A 61 -4.12 -9.84 3.72
N ILE A 62 -3.80 -8.59 4.03
CA ILE A 62 -3.00 -8.28 5.23
C ILE A 62 -3.83 -8.42 6.50
N GLY A 63 -5.13 -8.14 6.41
CA GLY A 63 -6.04 -8.27 7.55
C GLY A 63 -6.08 -7.05 8.46
N ASP A 64 -5.61 -5.90 7.99
CA ASP A 64 -5.58 -4.67 8.79
C ASP A 64 -6.64 -3.69 8.30
N LYS A 65 -7.85 -3.85 8.81
CA LYS A 65 -8.99 -3.02 8.42
C LYS A 65 -8.83 -1.57 8.85
N GLU A 66 -8.19 -1.33 9.99
CA GLU A 66 -7.96 0.02 10.49
C GLU A 66 -7.05 0.80 9.54
N LEU A 67 -5.96 0.16 9.10
CA LEU A 67 -5.04 0.78 8.15
C LEU A 67 -5.74 1.05 6.82
N ALA A 68 -6.53 0.10 6.35
CA ALA A 68 -7.30 0.25 5.12
C ALA A 68 -8.24 1.45 5.20
N GLU A 69 -8.93 1.63 6.32
CA GLU A 69 -9.83 2.77 6.52
C GLU A 69 -9.08 4.10 6.51
N LYS A 70 -7.93 4.16 7.14
CA LYS A 70 -7.11 5.37 7.17
C LYS A 70 -6.69 5.78 5.76
N ILE A 71 -6.32 4.82 4.95
CA ILE A 71 -5.96 5.06 3.55
C ILE A 71 -7.19 5.52 2.76
N GLY A 72 -8.32 4.86 2.95
CA GLY A 72 -9.55 5.21 2.25
C GLY A 72 -10.01 6.64 2.50
N LYS A 73 -9.77 7.15 3.70
CA LYS A 73 -10.16 8.52 4.06
C LYS A 73 -9.40 9.58 3.24
N LEU A 74 -8.26 9.24 2.69
CA LEU A 74 -7.51 10.18 1.85
C LEU A 74 -8.21 10.52 0.54
N LYS A 75 -9.16 9.69 0.10
CA LYS A 75 -9.87 9.91 -1.17
C LYS A 75 -10.59 11.25 -1.23
N SER A 76 -11.10 11.72 -0.10
CA SER A 76 -11.82 13.00 -0.05
C SER A 76 -10.90 14.21 -0.20
N GLN A 77 -9.59 14.02 -0.12
CA GLN A 77 -8.64 15.12 -0.21
C GLN A 77 -8.16 15.39 -1.64
N ASN A 78 -8.58 14.58 -2.60
CA ASN A 78 -8.23 14.72 -4.02
C ASN A 78 -6.71 14.80 -4.27
N LEU A 79 -5.95 14.01 -3.53
CA LEU A 79 -4.49 13.97 -3.65
C LEU A 79 -4.04 13.29 -4.94
N THR A 80 -2.97 13.81 -5.53
CA THR A 80 -2.34 13.19 -6.71
C THR A 80 -0.82 13.30 -6.59
N GLY A 81 -0.11 12.56 -7.44
CA GLY A 81 1.34 12.66 -7.56
C GLY A 81 2.08 12.45 -6.26
N GLU A 82 3.08 13.29 -6.02
CA GLU A 82 3.93 13.17 -4.84
C GLU A 82 3.20 13.46 -3.53
N SER A 83 2.14 14.29 -3.56
CA SER A 83 1.33 14.54 -2.37
C SER A 83 0.63 13.25 -1.92
N LEU A 84 0.12 12.48 -2.87
CA LEU A 84 -0.51 11.20 -2.57
C LEU A 84 0.52 10.20 -2.04
N ARG A 85 1.67 10.10 -2.70
CA ARG A 85 2.77 9.23 -2.24
C ARG A 85 3.14 9.56 -0.79
N TYR A 86 3.30 10.84 -0.51
CA TYR A 86 3.70 11.28 0.84
C TYR A 86 2.69 10.87 1.90
N GLN A 87 1.40 11.08 1.65
CA GLN A 87 0.36 10.74 2.63
C GLN A 87 0.25 9.23 2.84
N LEU A 88 0.31 8.45 1.77
CA LEU A 88 0.30 6.99 1.87
C LEU A 88 1.50 6.49 2.67
N HIS A 89 2.68 6.97 2.32
CA HIS A 89 3.91 6.59 3.01
C HIS A 89 3.83 6.90 4.49
N LYS A 90 3.37 8.09 4.82
CA LYS A 90 3.24 8.55 6.20
C LYS A 90 2.32 7.63 7.02
N ILE A 91 1.16 7.29 6.47
CA ILE A 91 0.18 6.45 7.18
C ILE A 91 0.73 5.05 7.39
N VAL A 92 1.28 4.43 6.35
CA VAL A 92 1.81 3.06 6.43
C VAL A 92 3.04 3.02 7.35
N SER A 93 3.91 4.02 7.24
CA SER A 93 5.12 4.15 8.06
C SER A 93 4.78 4.21 9.54
N LYS A 94 3.77 5.00 9.91
CA LYS A 94 3.31 5.09 11.29
C LYS A 94 2.79 3.76 11.81
N LYS A 95 2.07 3.03 10.99
CA LYS A 95 1.54 1.72 11.38
C LYS A 95 2.67 0.73 11.63
N LEU A 96 3.66 0.69 10.76
CA LEU A 96 4.81 -0.20 10.92
C LEU A 96 5.59 0.13 12.19
N GLU A 97 5.78 1.43 12.46
CA GLU A 97 6.46 1.86 13.66
C GLU A 97 5.72 1.40 14.92
N ALA A 98 4.39 1.56 14.95
CA ALA A 98 3.57 1.12 16.07
C ALA A 98 3.67 -0.39 16.26
N LEU A 99 3.64 -1.18 15.17
CA LEU A 99 3.76 -2.64 15.25
C LEU A 99 5.13 -3.06 15.80
N ARG A 100 6.19 -2.34 15.44
CA ARG A 100 7.53 -2.64 15.96
C ARG A 100 7.64 -2.36 17.46
N LEU A 101 6.96 -1.32 17.93
CA LEU A 101 6.98 -0.95 19.34
C LEU A 101 6.19 -1.91 20.24
N GLU A 102 5.28 -2.66 19.67
CA GLU A 102 4.47 -3.65 20.40
C GLU A 102 5.23 -4.92 20.73
N ARG A 103 6.43 -5.09 20.26
CA ARG A 103 7.24 -6.30 20.48
C ARG A 103 7.95 -6.29 21.81
#